data_6a91959887fad64359b0fe48f05493cd
#
_entry.id   6a91959887fad64359b0fe48f05493cd
#
_cell.length_a   1.000
_cell.length_b   1.000
_cell.length_c   1.000
_cell.angle_alpha   90.00
_cell.angle_beta   90.00
_cell.angle_gamma   90.00
#
_symmetry.space_group_name_H-M   'P 1'
#
loop_
_entity.id
_entity.type
_entity.pdbx_description
1 polymer ?
#
loop_
_entity_poly.entity_id
_entity_poly.type
_entity_poly.pdbx_seq_one_letter_code
_entity_poly.pdbx_strand_id
1 'polypeptide(L)'
;MDLKQPLQDLLSRTTGSSGAILIDNQGEAITYLAKPGVEQCTEISEDERVRLIGAYQQILLCESKRTVEEMRIGSLCNLVVRYESGIVAVRALREEYALVLIGCHEMLIGQGLFYLNKYAEIIDADL
;
A
#
# COMPACT_ATOMS: atom_id res chain seq x y z
N MET A 1 2.03 -14.85 13.06
CA MET A 1 1.35 -13.56 13.18
C MET A 1 0.16 -13.48 12.24
N ASP A 2 -0.93 -12.94 12.71
CA ASP A 2 -2.07 -12.64 11.86
C ASP A 2 -1.81 -11.32 11.11
N LEU A 3 -1.54 -11.42 9.81
CA LEU A 3 -1.22 -10.25 9.00
C LEU A 3 -2.42 -9.32 8.76
N LYS A 4 -3.63 -9.81 9.00
CA LYS A 4 -4.83 -8.96 8.84
C LYS A 4 -4.98 -7.94 9.95
N GLN A 5 -4.50 -8.25 11.14
CA GLN A 5 -4.63 -7.33 12.28
C GLN A 5 -3.91 -6.00 12.05
N PRO A 6 -2.64 -5.97 11.62
CA PRO A 6 -1.99 -4.70 11.28
C PRO A 6 -2.70 -3.92 10.18
N LEU A 7 -3.24 -4.60 9.18
CA LEU A 7 -4.00 -3.93 8.12
C LEU A 7 -5.29 -3.32 8.65
N GLN A 8 -5.98 -4.03 9.53
CA GLN A 8 -7.18 -3.54 10.18
C GLN A 8 -6.90 -2.29 11.02
N ASP A 9 -5.84 -2.33 11.81
CA ASP A 9 -5.44 -1.21 12.65
C ASP A 9 -5.05 0.00 11.80
N LEU A 10 -4.33 -0.24 10.70
CA LEU A 10 -3.95 0.81 9.77
C LEU A 10 -5.19 1.52 9.20
N LEU A 11 -6.17 0.76 8.73
CA LEU A 11 -7.39 1.34 8.16
C LEU A 11 -8.20 2.09 9.21
N SER A 12 -8.31 1.56 10.42
CA SER A 12 -9.10 2.19 11.48
C SER A 12 -8.50 3.51 11.96
N ARG A 13 -7.19 3.67 11.85
CA ARG A 13 -6.47 4.87 12.32
C ARG A 13 -6.26 5.92 11.24
N THR A 14 -6.48 5.58 9.98
CA THR A 14 -6.25 6.51 8.87
C THR A 14 -7.57 6.98 8.29
N THR A 15 -7.91 8.24 8.54
CA THR A 15 -9.13 8.87 8.03
C THR A 15 -9.06 8.96 6.51
N GLY A 16 -10.13 8.52 5.84
CA GLY A 16 -10.21 8.57 4.39
C GLY A 16 -9.58 7.38 3.68
N SER A 17 -9.00 6.43 4.42
CA SER A 17 -8.48 5.20 3.83
C SER A 17 -9.62 4.29 3.40
N SER A 18 -9.41 3.55 2.31
CA SER A 18 -10.42 2.64 1.76
C SER A 18 -9.93 1.19 1.70
N GLY A 19 -8.64 0.97 1.67
CA GLY A 19 -8.12 -0.39 1.61
C GLY A 19 -6.63 -0.46 1.92
N ALA A 20 -6.17 -1.65 2.29
CA ALA A 20 -4.76 -1.93 2.53
C ALA A 20 -4.42 -3.30 1.97
N ILE A 21 -3.25 -3.42 1.35
CA ILE A 21 -2.82 -4.62 0.65
C ILE A 21 -1.37 -4.92 1.04
N LEU A 22 -1.09 -6.18 1.36
CA LEU A 22 0.28 -6.66 1.50
C LEU A 22 0.62 -7.45 0.24
N ILE A 23 1.66 -7.04 -0.46
CA ILE A 23 2.06 -7.59 -1.76
C ILE A 23 3.41 -8.28 -1.62
N ASP A 24 3.56 -9.44 -2.25
CA ASP A 24 4.84 -10.15 -2.29
C ASP A 24 5.76 -9.62 -3.39
N ASN A 25 6.91 -10.27 -3.57
CA ASN A 25 7.93 -9.84 -4.53
C ASN A 25 7.54 -10.05 -6.00
N GLN A 26 6.40 -10.68 -6.27
CA GLN A 26 5.90 -10.88 -7.63
C GLN A 26 4.66 -10.03 -7.93
N GLY A 27 4.29 -9.14 -7.02
CA GLY A 27 3.13 -8.30 -7.18
C GLY A 27 1.81 -8.98 -6.81
N GLU A 28 1.88 -10.15 -6.19
CA GLU A 28 0.70 -10.89 -5.77
C GLU A 28 0.27 -10.47 -4.36
N ALA A 29 -1.04 -10.30 -4.17
CA ALA A 29 -1.58 -9.93 -2.86
C ALA A 29 -1.53 -11.14 -1.92
N ILE A 30 -0.81 -10.99 -0.80
CA ILE A 30 -0.80 -12.00 0.25
C ILE A 30 -2.09 -11.91 1.06
N THR A 31 -2.46 -10.69 1.41
CA THR A 31 -3.69 -10.41 2.12
C THR A 31 -4.11 -8.98 1.82
N TYR A 32 -5.40 -8.72 1.92
CA TYR A 32 -5.93 -7.39 1.75
C TYR A 32 -7.18 -7.18 2.59
N LEU A 33 -7.48 -5.93 2.89
CA LEU A 33 -8.72 -5.53 3.54
C LEU A 33 -9.27 -4.30 2.85
N ALA A 34 -10.58 -4.28 2.67
CA ALA A 34 -11.31 -3.09 2.22
C ALA A 34 -12.15 -2.57 3.39
N LYS A 35 -12.25 -1.25 3.50
CA LYS A 35 -13.05 -0.63 4.55
C LYS A 35 -14.52 -0.84 4.24
N PRO A 36 -15.35 -1.28 5.23
CA PRO A 36 -16.78 -1.49 4.99
C PRO A 36 -17.47 -0.20 4.53
N GLY A 37 -18.43 -0.33 3.61
CA GLY A 37 -19.23 0.79 3.14
C GLY A 37 -18.61 1.61 2.03
N VAL A 38 -17.42 1.26 1.58
CA VAL A 38 -16.81 1.91 0.42
C VAL A 38 -17.45 1.34 -0.84
N GLU A 39 -18.15 2.21 -1.58
CA GLU A 39 -18.80 1.80 -2.83
C GLU A 39 -17.78 1.61 -3.94
N GLN A 40 -17.94 0.52 -4.67
CA GLN A 40 -17.12 0.19 -5.81
C GLN A 40 -17.92 0.45 -7.07
N CYS A 41 -17.68 1.59 -7.71
CA CYS A 41 -18.38 1.97 -8.96
C CYS A 41 -17.66 1.39 -10.18
N THR A 42 -17.31 0.13 -10.16
CA THR A 42 -16.59 -0.50 -11.26
C THR A 42 -17.19 -1.86 -11.58
N GLU A 43 -17.11 -2.25 -12.85
CA GLU A 43 -17.55 -3.56 -13.34
C GLU A 43 -16.55 -4.67 -12.99
N ILE A 44 -15.38 -4.28 -12.46
CA ILE A 44 -14.30 -5.19 -12.11
C ILE A 44 -14.56 -5.74 -10.69
N SER A 45 -14.38 -7.04 -10.49
CA SER A 45 -14.54 -7.65 -9.17
C SER A 45 -13.49 -7.08 -8.20
N GLU A 46 -13.79 -7.16 -6.89
CA GLU A 46 -12.87 -6.70 -5.85
C GLU A 46 -11.52 -7.42 -5.93
N ASP A 47 -11.51 -8.73 -6.12
CA ASP A 47 -10.29 -9.50 -6.25
C ASP A 47 -9.45 -9.07 -7.45
N GLU A 48 -10.08 -8.85 -8.59
CA GLU A 48 -9.40 -8.41 -9.79
C GLU A 48 -8.82 -7.01 -9.61
N ARG A 49 -9.58 -6.12 -8.97
CA ARG A 49 -9.14 -4.77 -8.67
C ARG A 49 -7.92 -4.77 -7.75
N VAL A 50 -7.93 -5.58 -6.70
CA VAL A 50 -6.80 -5.71 -5.77
C VAL A 50 -5.57 -6.22 -6.51
N ARG A 51 -5.72 -7.22 -7.36
CA ARG A 51 -4.61 -7.76 -8.14
C ARG A 51 -4.03 -6.74 -9.10
N LEU A 52 -4.87 -5.95 -9.77
CA LEU A 52 -4.41 -4.91 -10.69
C LEU A 52 -3.65 -3.82 -9.96
N ILE A 53 -4.18 -3.37 -8.81
CA ILE A 53 -3.50 -2.37 -7.99
C ILE A 53 -2.15 -2.89 -7.52
N GLY A 54 -2.10 -4.13 -7.04
CA GLY A 54 -0.87 -4.75 -6.56
C GLY A 54 0.19 -4.84 -7.65
N ALA A 55 -0.16 -5.38 -8.80
CA ALA A 55 0.76 -5.53 -9.92
C ALA A 55 1.27 -4.16 -10.41
N TYR A 56 0.39 -3.18 -10.50
CA TYR A 56 0.77 -1.83 -10.95
C TYR A 56 1.72 -1.16 -9.96
N GLN A 57 1.43 -1.24 -8.67
CA GLN A 57 2.28 -0.65 -7.65
C GLN A 57 3.65 -1.33 -7.59
N GLN A 58 3.70 -2.63 -7.83
CA GLN A 58 4.97 -3.35 -7.88
C GLN A 58 5.86 -2.83 -9.02
N ILE A 59 5.28 -2.60 -10.19
CA ILE A 59 6.01 -2.03 -11.33
C ILE A 59 6.55 -0.65 -11.00
N LEU A 60 5.71 0.22 -10.45
CA LEU A 60 6.11 1.58 -10.07
C LEU A 60 7.20 1.57 -9.01
N LEU A 61 7.07 0.68 -8.03
CA LEU A 61 8.04 0.56 -6.95
C LEU A 61 9.41 0.13 -7.48
N CYS A 62 9.45 -0.87 -8.36
CA CYS A 62 10.71 -1.36 -8.94
C CYS A 62 11.39 -0.28 -9.77
N GLU A 63 10.66 0.44 -10.60
CA GLU A 63 11.20 1.54 -11.40
C GLU A 63 11.74 2.66 -10.51
N SER A 64 11.01 3.02 -9.46
CA SER A 64 11.41 4.06 -8.53
C SER A 64 12.65 3.68 -7.74
N LYS A 65 12.75 2.42 -7.30
CA LYS A 65 13.93 1.91 -6.59
C LYS A 65 15.18 2.01 -7.46
N ARG A 66 15.07 1.63 -8.72
CA ARG A 66 16.20 1.70 -9.64
C ARG A 66 16.68 3.13 -9.82
N THR A 67 15.77 4.08 -10.01
CA THR A 67 16.10 5.49 -10.16
C THR A 67 16.80 6.04 -8.92
N VAL A 68 16.28 5.73 -7.73
CA VAL A 68 16.83 6.20 -6.46
C VAL A 68 18.23 5.63 -6.23
N GLU A 69 18.46 4.36 -6.58
CA GLU A 69 19.77 3.73 -6.49
C GLU A 69 20.79 4.38 -7.43
N GLU A 70 20.39 4.70 -8.66
CA GLU A 70 21.24 5.40 -9.62
C GLU A 70 21.61 6.80 -9.13
N MET A 71 20.72 7.46 -8.42
CA MET A 71 20.97 8.79 -7.86
C MET A 71 21.82 8.76 -6.59
N ARG A 72 22.05 7.59 -6.01
CA ARG A 72 22.86 7.38 -4.79
C ARG A 72 22.39 8.19 -3.59
N ILE A 73 21.08 8.31 -3.43
CA ILE A 73 20.48 9.02 -2.29
C ILE A 73 19.94 8.09 -1.22
N GLY A 74 20.22 6.79 -1.33
CA GLY A 74 19.82 5.79 -0.35
C GLY A 74 18.77 4.84 -0.89
N SER A 75 18.10 4.14 0.00
CA SER A 75 17.06 3.18 -0.37
C SER A 75 15.70 3.87 -0.41
N LEU A 76 14.87 3.46 -1.36
CA LEU A 76 13.48 3.94 -1.44
C LEU A 76 12.67 3.35 -0.29
N CYS A 77 12.06 4.22 0.52
CA CYS A 77 11.21 3.80 1.62
C CYS A 77 9.73 3.88 1.27
N ASN A 78 9.30 5.01 0.72
CA ASN A 78 7.89 5.25 0.41
C ASN A 78 7.71 5.78 -1.00
N LEU A 79 6.59 5.43 -1.60
CA LEU A 79 6.12 5.97 -2.86
C LEU A 79 4.68 6.43 -2.66
N VAL A 80 4.37 7.66 -3.06
CA VAL A 80 3.00 8.20 -2.98
C VAL A 80 2.57 8.60 -4.38
N VAL A 81 1.44 8.06 -4.82
CA VAL A 81 0.86 8.40 -6.12
C VAL A 81 -0.52 9.01 -5.87
N ARG A 82 -0.72 10.19 -6.41
CA ARG A 82 -2.00 10.88 -6.30
C ARG A 82 -2.76 10.74 -7.61
N TYR A 83 -3.97 10.20 -7.52
CA TYR A 83 -4.90 10.10 -8.63
C TYR A 83 -5.97 11.18 -8.49
N GLU A 84 -6.77 11.38 -9.52
CA GLU A 84 -7.84 12.37 -9.50
C GLU A 84 -8.82 12.16 -8.34
N SER A 85 -9.18 10.91 -8.06
CA SER A 85 -10.16 10.59 -7.01
C SER A 85 -9.58 9.84 -5.82
N GLY A 86 -8.27 9.72 -5.73
CA GLY A 86 -7.67 8.96 -4.64
C GLY A 86 -6.17 9.09 -4.52
N ILE A 87 -5.64 8.47 -3.49
CA ILE A 87 -4.22 8.47 -3.17
C ILE A 87 -3.81 7.03 -2.87
N VAL A 88 -2.65 6.63 -3.37
CA VAL A 88 -2.05 5.34 -3.04
C VAL A 88 -0.68 5.61 -2.44
N ALA A 89 -0.45 5.12 -1.23
CA ALA A 89 0.83 5.22 -0.56
C ALA A 89 1.42 3.82 -0.39
N VAL A 90 2.70 3.68 -0.68
CA VAL A 90 3.39 2.40 -0.64
C VAL A 90 4.58 2.49 0.30
N ARG A 91 4.75 1.49 1.14
CA ARG A 91 5.96 1.30 1.94
C ARG A 91 6.68 0.05 1.44
N ALA A 92 7.94 0.23 1.04
CA ALA A 92 8.80 -0.89 0.66
C ALA A 92 9.20 -1.68 1.90
N LEU A 93 9.09 -3.00 1.81
CA LEU A 93 9.47 -3.93 2.87
C LEU A 93 10.68 -4.75 2.41
N ARG A 94 11.23 -5.57 3.31
CA ARG A 94 12.34 -6.45 2.95
C ARG A 94 11.92 -7.47 1.89
N GLU A 95 12.90 -7.97 1.16
CA GLU A 95 12.74 -9.01 0.14
C GLU A 95 11.73 -8.66 -0.96
N GLU A 96 11.65 -7.38 -1.31
CA GLU A 96 10.79 -6.87 -2.39
C GLU A 96 9.29 -6.96 -2.08
N TYR A 97 8.92 -7.13 -0.81
CA TYR A 97 7.52 -7.04 -0.37
C TYR A 97 7.14 -5.57 -0.24
N ALA A 98 5.85 -5.29 -0.23
CA ALA A 98 5.35 -3.92 -0.08
C ALA A 98 4.00 -3.90 0.64
N LEU A 99 3.80 -2.85 1.43
CA LEU A 99 2.50 -2.55 2.05
C LEU A 99 1.90 -1.35 1.34
N VAL A 100 0.68 -1.50 0.86
CA VAL A 100 -0.02 -0.48 0.07
C VAL A 100 -1.24 0.00 0.84
N LEU A 101 -1.37 1.33 0.97
CA LEU A 101 -2.53 1.98 1.56
C LEU A 101 -3.26 2.77 0.48
N ILE A 102 -4.55 2.51 0.34
CA ILE A 102 -5.40 3.17 -0.64
C ILE A 102 -6.37 4.08 0.10
N GLY A 103 -6.54 5.28 -0.37
CA GLY A 103 -7.47 6.23 0.21
C GLY A 103 -8.16 7.09 -0.84
N CYS A 104 -9.24 7.75 -0.41
CA CYS A 104 -9.91 8.75 -1.24
C CYS A 104 -9.10 10.06 -1.21
N HIS A 105 -9.51 11.03 -2.03
CA HIS A 105 -8.82 12.32 -2.10
C HIS A 105 -8.83 13.10 -0.77
N GLU A 106 -9.67 12.71 0.17
CA GLU A 106 -9.76 13.33 1.49
C GLU A 106 -8.78 12.74 2.50
N MET A 107 -8.08 11.67 2.15
CA MET A 107 -7.10 11.05 3.05
C MET A 107 -5.98 12.03 3.37
N LEU A 108 -5.67 12.17 4.66
CA LEU A 108 -4.56 13.01 5.12
C LEU A 108 -3.24 12.26 4.90
N ILE A 109 -2.45 12.72 3.95
CA ILE A 109 -1.20 12.03 3.55
C ILE A 109 -0.24 11.88 4.74
N GLY A 110 -0.07 12.92 5.55
CA GLY A 110 0.82 12.86 6.72
C GLY A 110 0.40 11.79 7.72
N GLN A 111 -0.89 11.73 8.02
CA GLN A 111 -1.44 10.71 8.90
C GLN A 111 -1.29 9.33 8.26
N GLY A 112 -1.62 9.22 6.97
CA GLY A 112 -1.51 7.95 6.24
C GLY A 112 -0.10 7.40 6.24
N LEU A 113 0.89 8.23 5.94
CA LEU A 113 2.29 7.82 5.93
C LEU A 113 2.78 7.44 7.33
N PHE A 114 2.37 8.18 8.35
CA PHE A 114 2.76 7.86 9.72
C PHE A 114 2.33 6.46 10.11
N TYR A 115 1.05 6.15 9.92
CA TYR A 115 0.53 4.83 10.31
C TYR A 115 0.95 3.73 9.35
N LEU A 116 1.07 4.04 8.06
CA LEU A 116 1.60 3.08 7.09
C LEU A 116 3.00 2.61 7.50
N ASN A 117 3.88 3.54 7.83
CA ASN A 117 5.24 3.21 8.24
C ASN A 117 5.28 2.49 9.58
N LYS A 118 4.44 2.88 10.51
CA LYS A 118 4.35 2.21 11.81
C LYS A 118 3.97 0.74 11.68
N TYR A 119 2.91 0.45 10.95
CA TYR A 119 2.44 -0.93 10.79
C TYR A 119 3.33 -1.73 9.82
N ALA A 120 3.95 -1.05 8.86
CA ALA A 120 4.93 -1.69 7.98
C ALA A 120 6.12 -2.25 8.77
N GLU A 121 6.62 -1.52 9.75
CA GLU A 121 7.72 -2.00 10.59
C GLU A 121 7.33 -3.25 11.37
N ILE A 122 6.10 -3.29 11.87
CA ILE A 122 5.57 -4.46 12.59
C ILE A 122 5.52 -5.68 11.67
N ILE A 123 5.02 -5.50 10.46
CA ILE A 123 4.91 -6.58 9.46
C ILE A 123 6.30 -7.02 9.02
N ASP A 124 7.18 -6.06 8.74
CA ASP A 124 8.53 -6.33 8.25
C ASP A 124 9.35 -7.17 9.22
N ALA A 125 9.16 -6.97 10.51
CA ALA A 125 9.84 -7.75 11.53
C ALA A 125 9.43 -9.23 11.50
N ASP A 126 8.28 -9.55 10.91
CA ASP A 126 7.74 -10.91 10.85
C ASP A 126 7.99 -11.60 9.49
N LEU A 127 8.57 -10.89 8.54
CA LEU A 127 8.86 -11.44 7.21
C LEU A 127 10.19 -12.20 7.16
#